data_379c8ba6cf21fce85594493dd14227a7
#
_entry.id   379c8ba6cf21fce85594493dd14227a7
#
_cell.length_a   1.000
_cell.length_b   1.000
_cell.length_c   1.000
_cell.angle_alpha   90.00
_cell.angle_beta   90.00
_cell.angle_gamma   90.00
#
_symmetry.space_group_name_H-M   'P 1'
#
loop_
_entity.id
_entity.type
_entity.pdbx_description
1 polymer ?
#
loop_
_entity_poly.entity_id
_entity_poly.type
_entity_poly.pdbx_seq_one_letter_code
_entity_poly.pdbx_strand_id
1 'polypeptide(L)'
;MPVDHIPKPSDGAVTGGFIALYTLAQIGAFVAFIPMLNLLLPLKAEAVDLSGKAVLLSQVMVIGAVVAGFANLAAGVLSDGTRGPWGRRRPWIAGGAVAVAATHGLVYLADGLWSLIAAVVAFQIALNLMFGPLNAVLADRVPDHQKGTVSALQGLALPTAGLFSAVVLAIALGGLAERFLITALAVPLLVLPFALLVPDHSEAGLPATRPRFSLGVLTDRDFRLAFTSRLLVQVSITLNVLYLLFYLQDVATLPSASGATAETAFGWLMTAGTLGGLIFGFIGGILSDRTRRRRVLVMSGGVLMAVGAGLMVAQPVWPGPLLAQIVFGIGLGLYSTVDIALVAEVLPDRSSAGRDLGVMNLAITVPQIAAPLIGLGVLLAFGGELRWVFAISAVFAFVGAIAVMGIRRVR
;
A
#
# COMPACT_ATOMS: atom_id res chain seq x y z
N MET A 1 -49.36 5.13 -4.17
CA MET A 1 -48.57 3.91 -4.06
C MET A 1 -47.60 4.09 -2.92
N PRO A 2 -47.61 3.28 -1.85
CA PRO A 2 -46.71 3.45 -0.72
C PRO A 2 -45.31 3.06 -1.17
N VAL A 3 -44.34 3.89 -0.79
CA VAL A 3 -42.90 3.63 -0.98
C VAL A 3 -42.56 2.49 -0.04
N ASP A 4 -42.44 1.28 -0.59
CA ASP A 4 -42.10 0.06 0.15
C ASP A 4 -40.74 0.23 0.86
N HIS A 5 -40.74 -0.14 2.12
CA HIS A 5 -39.62 -0.18 3.03
C HIS A 5 -38.44 -0.93 2.43
N ILE A 6 -37.39 -0.20 2.08
CA ILE A 6 -36.06 -0.77 1.92
C ILE A 6 -35.65 -1.26 3.33
N PRO A 7 -35.39 -2.56 3.52
CA PRO A 7 -34.91 -3.05 4.81
C PRO A 7 -33.59 -2.34 5.15
N LYS A 8 -33.55 -1.57 6.24
CA LYS A 8 -32.31 -1.06 6.80
C LYS A 8 -31.41 -2.24 7.16
N PRO A 9 -30.07 -2.13 6.93
CA PRO A 9 -29.11 -3.08 7.52
C PRO A 9 -29.43 -3.21 9.00
N SER A 10 -29.34 -4.42 9.55
CA SER A 10 -29.62 -4.71 10.93
C SER A 10 -28.90 -3.69 11.83
N ASP A 11 -29.67 -2.95 12.65
CA ASP A 11 -29.16 -1.92 13.59
C ASP A 11 -28.26 -2.49 14.71
N GLY A 12 -27.84 -3.74 14.61
CA GLY A 12 -26.96 -4.41 15.55
C GLY A 12 -25.49 -4.06 15.35
N ALA A 13 -24.87 -3.47 16.39
CA ALA A 13 -23.44 -3.24 16.44
C ALA A 13 -22.66 -4.55 16.20
N VAL A 14 -21.55 -4.51 15.41
CA VAL A 14 -20.64 -5.63 15.31
C VAL A 14 -19.90 -5.84 16.63
N THR A 15 -19.66 -7.09 16.98
CA THR A 15 -19.02 -7.45 18.25
C THR A 15 -17.54 -7.13 18.27
N GLY A 16 -16.95 -6.94 19.46
CA GLY A 16 -15.51 -6.77 19.61
C GLY A 16 -14.69 -7.93 19.01
N GLY A 17 -15.21 -9.16 19.10
CA GLY A 17 -14.59 -10.35 18.47
C GLY A 17 -14.56 -10.26 16.94
N PHE A 18 -15.65 -9.77 16.32
CA PHE A 18 -15.66 -9.50 14.89
C PHE A 18 -14.59 -8.45 14.50
N ILE A 19 -14.52 -7.34 15.25
CA ILE A 19 -13.57 -6.26 14.97
C ILE A 19 -12.13 -6.78 15.08
N ALA A 20 -11.82 -7.55 16.13
CA ALA A 20 -10.49 -8.12 16.34
C ALA A 20 -10.08 -9.08 15.22
N LEU A 21 -10.96 -10.03 14.86
CA LEU A 21 -10.70 -11.00 13.78
C LEU A 21 -10.59 -10.31 12.42
N TYR A 22 -11.41 -9.32 12.16
CA TYR A 22 -11.36 -8.55 10.92
C TYR A 22 -10.07 -7.72 10.81
N THR A 23 -9.65 -7.07 11.90
CA THR A 23 -8.38 -6.34 11.95
C THR A 23 -7.19 -7.28 11.75
N LEU A 24 -7.19 -8.46 12.40
CA LEU A 24 -6.17 -9.48 12.19
C LEU A 24 -6.11 -9.94 10.73
N ALA A 25 -7.25 -10.18 10.10
CA ALA A 25 -7.32 -10.58 8.70
C ALA A 25 -6.77 -9.48 7.77
N GLN A 26 -7.06 -8.21 8.05
CA GLN A 26 -6.49 -7.09 7.31
C GLN A 26 -4.96 -7.02 7.50
N ILE A 27 -4.46 -7.19 8.72
CA ILE A 27 -3.01 -7.28 8.96
C ILE A 27 -2.41 -8.43 8.15
N GLY A 28 -3.03 -9.61 8.14
CA GLY A 28 -2.58 -10.78 7.36
C GLY A 28 -2.54 -10.50 5.86
N ALA A 29 -3.54 -9.80 5.32
CA ALA A 29 -3.57 -9.41 3.92
C ALA A 29 -2.44 -8.41 3.56
N PHE A 30 -2.14 -7.44 4.42
CA PHE A 30 -1.00 -6.56 4.23
C PHE A 30 0.35 -7.25 4.47
N VAL A 31 0.45 -8.22 5.39
CA VAL A 31 1.63 -9.08 5.57
C VAL A 31 1.90 -9.92 4.33
N ALA A 32 0.87 -10.35 3.59
CA ALA A 32 1.05 -11.01 2.31
C ALA A 32 1.70 -10.10 1.26
N PHE A 33 1.33 -8.83 1.26
CA PHE A 33 1.63 -7.89 0.18
C PHE A 33 2.91 -7.07 0.43
N ILE A 34 3.04 -6.43 1.60
CA ILE A 34 4.11 -5.48 1.88
C ILE A 34 5.49 -6.13 1.90
N PRO A 35 5.73 -7.25 2.63
CA PRO A 35 7.00 -7.94 2.58
C PRO A 35 7.35 -8.46 1.19
N MET A 36 6.36 -8.97 0.46
CA MET A 36 6.58 -9.47 -0.91
C MET A 36 7.16 -8.38 -1.80
N LEU A 37 6.59 -7.18 -1.78
CA LEU A 37 7.04 -6.09 -2.65
C LEU A 37 8.35 -5.45 -2.20
N ASN A 38 8.51 -5.26 -0.90
CA ASN A 38 9.57 -4.39 -0.37
C ASN A 38 10.87 -5.14 -0.04
N LEU A 39 10.79 -6.46 0.18
CA LEU A 39 11.92 -7.26 0.62
C LEU A 39 12.07 -8.57 -0.16
N LEU A 40 11.02 -9.41 -0.20
CA LEU A 40 11.14 -10.78 -0.72
C LEU A 40 11.37 -10.82 -2.22
N LEU A 41 10.62 -10.03 -2.98
CA LEU A 41 10.77 -9.96 -4.43
C LEU A 41 12.07 -9.30 -4.87
N PRO A 42 12.55 -8.19 -4.26
CA PRO A 42 13.90 -7.69 -4.48
C PRO A 42 15.00 -8.73 -4.22
N LEU A 43 14.97 -9.42 -3.08
CA LEU A 43 15.95 -10.49 -2.78
C LEU A 43 15.86 -11.65 -3.77
N LYS A 44 14.66 -11.99 -4.23
CA LYS A 44 14.48 -13.02 -5.24
C LYS A 44 14.98 -12.57 -6.61
N ALA A 45 14.75 -11.32 -7.00
CA ALA A 45 15.30 -10.77 -8.25
C ALA A 45 16.84 -10.79 -8.25
N GLU A 46 17.46 -10.46 -7.12
CA GLU A 46 18.92 -10.58 -6.94
C GLU A 46 19.40 -12.02 -7.06
N ALA A 47 18.70 -12.98 -6.47
CA ALA A 47 19.05 -14.40 -6.55
C ALA A 47 18.92 -14.97 -7.97
N VAL A 48 18.03 -14.41 -8.81
CA VAL A 48 17.81 -14.83 -10.21
C VAL A 48 18.80 -14.15 -11.15
N ASP A 49 19.04 -12.85 -10.99
CA ASP A 49 19.95 -12.06 -11.82
C ASP A 49 20.66 -10.99 -10.99
N LEU A 50 21.86 -11.31 -10.55
CA LEU A 50 22.65 -10.40 -9.70
C LEU A 50 22.99 -9.09 -10.41
N SER A 51 23.25 -9.11 -11.69
CA SER A 51 23.68 -7.95 -12.48
C SER A 51 22.51 -7.08 -12.94
N GLY A 52 21.39 -7.70 -13.29
CA GLY A 52 20.18 -7.04 -13.79
C GLY A 52 19.05 -6.94 -12.78
N LYS A 53 19.28 -7.20 -11.48
CA LYS A 53 18.25 -7.31 -10.44
C LYS A 53 17.23 -6.18 -10.42
N ALA A 54 17.66 -4.94 -10.58
CA ALA A 54 16.76 -3.78 -10.55
C ALA A 54 15.87 -3.69 -11.81
N VAL A 55 16.41 -4.04 -12.97
CA VAL A 55 15.66 -4.12 -14.24
C VAL A 55 14.66 -5.27 -14.19
N LEU A 56 15.12 -6.46 -13.75
CA LEU A 56 14.27 -7.64 -13.55
C LEU A 56 13.11 -7.35 -12.61
N LEU A 57 13.40 -6.73 -11.44
CA LEU A 57 12.37 -6.34 -10.48
C LEU A 57 11.34 -5.41 -11.13
N SER A 58 11.81 -4.40 -11.85
CA SER A 58 10.93 -3.42 -12.51
C SER A 58 10.00 -4.08 -13.53
N GLN A 59 10.52 -4.98 -14.38
CA GLN A 59 9.73 -5.73 -15.35
C GLN A 59 8.65 -6.58 -14.70
N VAL A 60 9.03 -7.34 -13.68
CA VAL A 60 8.10 -8.20 -12.94
C VAL A 60 7.02 -7.37 -12.22
N MET A 61 7.40 -6.22 -11.64
CA MET A 61 6.48 -5.33 -10.95
C MET A 61 5.47 -4.67 -11.89
N VAL A 62 5.88 -4.24 -13.09
CA VAL A 62 4.97 -3.67 -14.09
C VAL A 62 3.90 -4.70 -14.49
N ILE A 63 4.32 -5.92 -14.83
CA ILE A 63 3.37 -6.99 -15.21
C ILE A 63 2.46 -7.33 -14.03
N GLY A 64 3.02 -7.49 -12.84
CA GLY A 64 2.27 -7.76 -11.61
C GLY A 64 1.22 -6.69 -11.31
N ALA A 65 1.55 -5.42 -11.45
CA ALA A 65 0.63 -4.31 -11.18
C ALA A 65 -0.53 -4.24 -12.20
N VAL A 66 -0.25 -4.51 -13.48
CA VAL A 66 -1.31 -4.62 -14.51
C VAL A 66 -2.26 -5.76 -14.18
N VAL A 67 -1.72 -6.95 -13.86
CA VAL A 67 -2.53 -8.11 -13.48
C VAL A 67 -3.34 -7.84 -12.20
N ALA A 68 -2.75 -7.15 -11.21
CA ALA A 68 -3.45 -6.78 -9.98
C ALA A 68 -4.71 -5.95 -10.27
N GLY A 69 -4.63 -4.99 -11.19
CA GLY A 69 -5.79 -4.17 -11.59
C GLY A 69 -6.94 -5.01 -12.14
N PHE A 70 -6.67 -5.92 -13.07
CA PHE A 70 -7.68 -6.82 -13.63
C PHE A 70 -8.18 -7.83 -12.59
N ALA A 71 -7.29 -8.42 -11.81
CA ALA A 71 -7.64 -9.39 -10.78
C ALA A 71 -8.53 -8.79 -9.68
N ASN A 72 -8.29 -7.53 -9.30
CA ASN A 72 -9.12 -6.82 -8.32
C ASN A 72 -10.57 -6.65 -8.82
N LEU A 73 -10.74 -6.24 -10.07
CA LEU A 73 -12.06 -6.12 -10.69
C LEU A 73 -12.76 -7.49 -10.79
N ALA A 74 -12.04 -8.50 -11.25
CA ALA A 74 -12.56 -9.85 -11.37
C ALA A 74 -12.97 -10.44 -10.00
N ALA A 75 -12.13 -10.26 -8.97
CA ALA A 75 -12.41 -10.72 -7.62
C ALA A 75 -13.69 -10.09 -7.03
N GLY A 76 -13.91 -8.80 -7.29
CA GLY A 76 -15.15 -8.12 -6.92
C GLY A 76 -16.36 -8.78 -7.57
N VAL A 77 -16.36 -8.93 -8.89
CA VAL A 77 -17.47 -9.53 -9.65
C VAL A 77 -17.72 -10.99 -9.23
N LEU A 78 -16.67 -11.80 -9.11
CA LEU A 78 -16.78 -13.20 -8.73
C LEU A 78 -17.35 -13.36 -7.32
N SER A 79 -16.84 -12.59 -6.37
CA SER A 79 -17.32 -12.68 -4.98
C SER A 79 -18.74 -12.16 -4.83
N ASP A 80 -19.14 -11.12 -5.59
CA ASP A 80 -20.51 -10.61 -5.60
C ASP A 80 -21.51 -11.60 -6.21
N GLY A 81 -21.08 -12.39 -7.20
CA GLY A 81 -21.89 -13.42 -7.85
C GLY A 81 -22.00 -14.73 -7.05
N THR A 82 -21.15 -14.93 -6.06
CA THR A 82 -21.09 -16.22 -5.34
C THR A 82 -22.31 -16.43 -4.45
N ARG A 83 -22.91 -17.61 -4.55
CA ARG A 83 -24.03 -18.09 -3.74
C ARG A 83 -23.66 -19.49 -3.24
N GLY A 84 -23.53 -19.67 -1.93
CA GLY A 84 -23.13 -20.95 -1.38
C GLY A 84 -23.36 -21.06 0.13
N PRO A 85 -23.22 -22.25 0.71
CA PRO A 85 -23.44 -22.48 2.14
C PRO A 85 -22.44 -21.78 3.04
N TRP A 86 -21.29 -21.40 2.48
CA TRP A 86 -20.25 -20.64 3.20
C TRP A 86 -20.42 -19.11 3.10
N GLY A 87 -21.49 -18.65 2.45
CA GLY A 87 -21.72 -17.24 2.18
C GLY A 87 -21.03 -16.73 0.92
N ARG A 88 -21.03 -15.40 0.75
CA ARG A 88 -20.57 -14.72 -0.47
C ARG A 88 -19.05 -14.45 -0.45
N ARG A 89 -18.53 -13.98 0.66
CA ARG A 89 -17.13 -13.50 0.79
C ARG A 89 -16.16 -14.54 1.33
N ARG A 90 -16.61 -15.37 2.29
CA ARG A 90 -15.76 -16.32 3.02
C ARG A 90 -14.98 -17.29 2.13
N PRO A 91 -15.57 -17.95 1.12
CA PRO A 91 -14.83 -18.91 0.30
C PRO A 91 -13.65 -18.25 -0.45
N TRP A 92 -13.83 -17.01 -0.90
CA TRP A 92 -12.79 -16.25 -1.58
C TRP A 92 -11.69 -15.80 -0.64
N ILE A 93 -12.04 -15.34 0.58
CA ILE A 93 -11.06 -14.94 1.60
C ILE A 93 -10.24 -16.15 2.02
N ALA A 94 -10.87 -17.28 2.34
CA ALA A 94 -10.19 -18.50 2.78
C ALA A 94 -9.35 -19.11 1.65
N GLY A 95 -9.94 -19.33 0.48
CA GLY A 95 -9.25 -19.89 -0.67
C GLY A 95 -8.12 -19.00 -1.15
N GLY A 96 -8.34 -17.69 -1.17
CA GLY A 96 -7.34 -16.69 -1.51
C GLY A 96 -6.16 -16.70 -0.53
N ALA A 97 -6.40 -16.79 0.78
CA ALA A 97 -5.33 -16.85 1.79
C ALA A 97 -4.43 -18.09 1.61
N VAL A 98 -5.02 -19.25 1.36
CA VAL A 98 -4.27 -20.48 1.07
C VAL A 98 -3.51 -20.37 -0.25
N ALA A 99 -4.16 -19.84 -1.29
CA ALA A 99 -3.52 -19.63 -2.59
C ALA A 99 -2.35 -18.65 -2.49
N VAL A 100 -2.49 -17.54 -1.74
CA VAL A 100 -1.39 -16.59 -1.48
C VAL A 100 -0.22 -17.28 -0.79
N ALA A 101 -0.46 -18.10 0.22
CA ALA A 101 0.59 -18.86 0.89
C ALA A 101 1.33 -19.78 -0.09
N ALA A 102 0.59 -20.50 -0.95
CA ALA A 102 1.17 -21.37 -1.97
C ALA A 102 2.00 -20.58 -3.00
N THR A 103 1.53 -19.39 -3.42
CA THR A 103 2.25 -18.56 -4.40
C THR A 103 3.54 -17.95 -3.85
N HIS A 104 3.68 -17.76 -2.53
CA HIS A 104 4.98 -17.44 -1.92
C HIS A 104 6.01 -18.54 -2.20
N GLY A 105 5.58 -19.80 -2.11
CA GLY A 105 6.42 -20.93 -2.49
C GLY A 105 6.79 -20.92 -3.97
N LEU A 106 5.85 -20.59 -4.88
CA LEU A 106 6.13 -20.47 -6.31
C LEU A 106 7.14 -19.35 -6.61
N VAL A 107 7.01 -18.19 -5.95
CA VAL A 107 7.99 -17.10 -6.10
C VAL A 107 9.36 -17.53 -5.59
N TYR A 108 9.43 -18.22 -4.44
CA TYR A 108 10.70 -18.74 -3.91
C TYR A 108 11.37 -19.72 -4.87
N LEU A 109 10.62 -20.61 -5.51
CA LEU A 109 11.13 -21.65 -6.42
C LEU A 109 11.46 -21.12 -7.83
N ALA A 110 11.03 -19.91 -8.19
CA ALA A 110 11.31 -19.35 -9.51
C ALA A 110 12.83 -19.18 -9.72
N ASP A 111 13.36 -19.58 -10.87
CA ASP A 111 14.79 -19.60 -11.19
C ASP A 111 15.18 -18.72 -12.39
N GLY A 112 14.20 -18.05 -13.03
CA GLY A 112 14.41 -17.19 -14.18
C GLY A 112 13.32 -16.15 -14.35
N LEU A 113 13.48 -15.29 -15.36
CA LEU A 113 12.55 -14.18 -15.64
C LEU A 113 11.11 -14.68 -15.82
N TRP A 114 10.89 -15.67 -16.68
CA TRP A 114 9.54 -16.12 -17.02
C TRP A 114 8.86 -16.89 -15.88
N SER A 115 9.61 -17.71 -15.13
CA SER A 115 9.10 -18.41 -13.95
C SER A 115 8.75 -17.42 -12.84
N LEU A 116 9.55 -16.35 -12.65
CA LEU A 116 9.27 -15.29 -11.69
C LEU A 116 8.06 -14.46 -12.09
N ILE A 117 7.92 -14.10 -13.38
CA ILE A 117 6.73 -13.41 -13.89
C ILE A 117 5.48 -14.26 -13.64
N ALA A 118 5.51 -15.55 -14.01
CA ALA A 118 4.37 -16.46 -13.83
C ALA A 118 3.97 -16.59 -12.34
N ALA A 119 4.97 -16.73 -11.46
CA ALA A 119 4.74 -16.81 -10.02
C ALA A 119 4.14 -15.52 -9.44
N VAL A 120 4.62 -14.35 -9.87
CA VAL A 120 4.08 -13.05 -9.42
C VAL A 120 2.68 -12.79 -10.00
N VAL A 121 2.41 -13.20 -11.24
CA VAL A 121 1.05 -13.16 -11.82
C VAL A 121 0.09 -14.01 -10.98
N ALA A 122 0.48 -15.26 -10.65
CA ALA A 122 -0.31 -16.13 -9.77
C ALA A 122 -0.52 -15.51 -8.38
N PHE A 123 0.53 -14.91 -7.80
CA PHE A 123 0.46 -14.19 -6.54
C PHE A 123 -0.53 -13.03 -6.59
N GLN A 124 -0.48 -12.19 -7.62
CA GLN A 124 -1.39 -11.05 -7.75
C GLN A 124 -2.85 -11.47 -7.91
N ILE A 125 -3.11 -12.55 -8.65
CA ILE A 125 -4.45 -13.12 -8.75
C ILE A 125 -4.93 -13.62 -7.38
N ALA A 126 -4.14 -14.45 -6.71
CA ALA A 126 -4.48 -15.00 -5.40
C ALA A 126 -4.69 -13.90 -4.35
N LEU A 127 -3.80 -12.90 -4.33
CA LEU A 127 -3.88 -11.76 -3.41
C LEU A 127 -5.18 -10.99 -3.59
N ASN A 128 -5.55 -10.66 -4.82
CA ASN A 128 -6.75 -9.87 -5.08
C ASN A 128 -8.04 -10.68 -4.86
N LEU A 129 -8.02 -12.01 -5.08
CA LEU A 129 -9.13 -12.90 -4.72
C LEU A 129 -9.37 -12.95 -3.19
N MET A 130 -8.34 -12.73 -2.39
CA MET A 130 -8.44 -12.60 -0.92
C MET A 130 -8.81 -11.16 -0.52
N PHE A 131 -8.05 -10.17 -1.01
CA PHE A 131 -8.05 -8.79 -0.53
C PHE A 131 -9.32 -8.03 -0.93
N GLY A 132 -9.81 -8.22 -2.17
CA GLY A 132 -11.03 -7.58 -2.66
C GLY A 132 -12.25 -7.92 -1.82
N PRO A 133 -12.62 -9.21 -1.67
CA PRO A 133 -13.72 -9.63 -0.80
C PRO A 133 -13.54 -9.24 0.68
N LEU A 134 -12.31 -9.28 1.20
CA LEU A 134 -12.01 -8.88 2.58
C LEU A 134 -12.29 -7.39 2.80
N ASN A 135 -11.89 -6.52 1.88
CA ASN A 135 -12.17 -5.09 1.97
C ASN A 135 -13.67 -4.77 1.88
N ALA A 136 -14.41 -5.53 1.07
CA ALA A 136 -15.84 -5.34 0.91
C ALA A 136 -16.63 -5.62 2.21
N VAL A 137 -16.11 -6.44 3.12
CA VAL A 137 -16.74 -6.72 4.42
C VAL A 137 -17.03 -5.46 5.23
N LEU A 138 -16.17 -4.44 5.17
CA LEU A 138 -16.40 -3.16 5.87
C LEU A 138 -17.70 -2.50 5.42
N ALA A 139 -17.92 -2.44 4.12
CA ALA A 139 -19.12 -1.83 3.56
C ALA A 139 -20.37 -2.71 3.78
N ASP A 140 -20.20 -4.04 3.67
CA ASP A 140 -21.29 -5.00 3.71
C ASP A 140 -21.83 -5.23 5.13
N ARG A 141 -20.98 -5.14 6.17
CA ARG A 141 -21.31 -5.65 7.51
C ARG A 141 -21.15 -4.66 8.66
N VAL A 142 -20.36 -3.62 8.49
CA VAL A 142 -20.11 -2.67 9.58
C VAL A 142 -21.13 -1.53 9.51
N PRO A 143 -21.94 -1.32 10.55
CA PRO A 143 -22.91 -0.23 10.58
C PRO A 143 -22.22 1.13 10.60
N ASP A 144 -22.88 2.17 10.08
CA ASP A 144 -22.28 3.49 9.85
C ASP A 144 -21.65 4.10 11.10
N HIS A 145 -22.28 3.90 12.27
CA HIS A 145 -21.78 4.43 13.53
C HIS A 145 -20.48 3.77 14.04
N GLN A 146 -20.12 2.57 13.53
CA GLN A 146 -18.87 1.85 13.88
C GLN A 146 -17.81 1.91 12.76
N LYS A 147 -18.17 2.33 11.55
CA LYS A 147 -17.22 2.38 10.41
C LYS A 147 -15.97 3.18 10.73
N GLY A 148 -16.09 4.30 11.44
CA GLY A 148 -14.95 5.11 11.84
C GLY A 148 -13.94 4.35 12.70
N THR A 149 -14.42 3.67 13.75
CA THR A 149 -13.56 2.88 14.65
C THR A 149 -12.92 1.70 13.92
N VAL A 150 -13.70 0.96 13.13
CA VAL A 150 -13.18 -0.20 12.38
C VAL A 150 -12.16 0.24 11.34
N SER A 151 -12.41 1.33 10.60
CA SER A 151 -11.47 1.88 9.63
C SER A 151 -10.17 2.38 10.29
N ALA A 152 -10.25 2.98 11.47
CA ALA A 152 -9.06 3.41 12.22
C ALA A 152 -8.17 2.21 12.59
N LEU A 153 -8.77 1.09 13.03
CA LEU A 153 -8.04 -0.14 13.32
C LEU A 153 -7.46 -0.79 12.06
N GLN A 154 -8.20 -0.77 10.94
CA GLN A 154 -7.67 -1.20 9.65
C GLN A 154 -6.45 -0.38 9.20
N GLY A 155 -6.44 0.92 9.51
CA GLY A 155 -5.31 1.80 9.22
C GLY A 155 -3.99 1.36 9.87
N LEU A 156 -4.04 0.53 10.92
CA LEU A 156 -2.85 -0.06 11.56
C LEU A 156 -2.27 -1.23 10.75
N ALA A 157 -3.01 -1.80 9.82
CA ALA A 157 -2.57 -3.01 9.10
C ALA A 157 -1.32 -2.77 8.24
N LEU A 158 -1.27 -1.64 7.52
CA LEU A 158 -0.14 -1.28 6.68
C LEU A 158 1.16 -1.07 7.49
N PRO A 159 1.20 -0.20 8.54
CA PRO A 159 2.41 -0.03 9.34
C PRO A 159 2.81 -1.32 10.09
N THR A 160 1.86 -2.13 10.56
CA THR A 160 2.16 -3.42 11.20
C THR A 160 2.83 -4.38 10.23
N ALA A 161 2.35 -4.50 8.99
CA ALA A 161 2.99 -5.31 7.96
C ALA A 161 4.38 -4.78 7.56
N GLY A 162 4.55 -3.46 7.53
CA GLY A 162 5.86 -2.81 7.34
C GLY A 162 6.84 -3.17 8.45
N LEU A 163 6.43 -3.09 9.72
CA LEU A 163 7.25 -3.49 10.87
C LEU A 163 7.52 -5.00 10.88
N PHE A 164 6.56 -5.84 10.51
CA PHE A 164 6.79 -7.27 10.34
C PHE A 164 7.89 -7.54 9.30
N SER A 165 7.82 -6.89 8.13
CA SER A 165 8.85 -6.99 7.11
C SER A 165 10.22 -6.53 7.62
N ALA A 166 10.27 -5.39 8.30
CA ALA A 166 11.51 -4.78 8.77
C ALA A 166 12.14 -5.55 9.94
N VAL A 167 11.36 -5.86 10.97
CA VAL A 167 11.90 -6.43 12.23
C VAL A 167 12.03 -7.95 12.12
N VAL A 168 10.96 -8.64 11.68
CA VAL A 168 10.96 -10.10 11.64
C VAL A 168 11.77 -10.62 10.47
N LEU A 169 11.46 -10.16 9.25
CA LEU A 169 12.06 -10.73 8.05
C LEU A 169 13.46 -10.18 7.76
N ALA A 170 13.67 -8.87 7.88
CA ALA A 170 14.94 -8.26 7.50
C ALA A 170 16.01 -8.34 8.61
N ILE A 171 15.63 -8.13 9.88
CA ILE A 171 16.57 -8.10 11.01
C ILE A 171 16.74 -9.48 11.65
N ALA A 172 15.62 -10.16 11.99
CA ALA A 172 15.67 -11.38 12.80
C ALA A 172 16.00 -12.66 12.00
N LEU A 173 15.70 -12.69 10.68
CA LEU A 173 15.89 -13.87 9.83
C LEU A 173 17.01 -13.66 8.80
N GLY A 174 17.89 -14.64 8.66
CA GLY A 174 19.00 -14.59 7.70
C GLY A 174 18.74 -15.26 6.36
N GLY A 175 17.92 -16.33 6.36
CA GLY A 175 17.70 -17.18 5.19
C GLY A 175 16.55 -16.72 4.29
N LEU A 176 16.75 -16.73 2.96
CA LEU A 176 15.68 -16.39 2.01
C LEU A 176 14.50 -17.36 2.12
N ALA A 177 14.75 -18.66 2.25
CA ALA A 177 13.72 -19.68 2.43
C ALA A 177 12.88 -19.46 3.70
N GLU A 178 13.53 -19.12 4.81
CA GLU A 178 12.87 -18.85 6.08
C GLU A 178 11.92 -17.63 5.96
N ARG A 179 12.38 -16.57 5.32
CA ARG A 179 11.59 -15.34 5.08
C ARG A 179 10.32 -15.63 4.29
N PHE A 180 10.44 -16.40 3.20
CA PHE A 180 9.28 -16.83 2.41
C PHE A 180 8.35 -17.75 3.19
N LEU A 181 8.88 -18.74 3.91
CA LEU A 181 8.11 -19.69 4.69
C LEU A 181 7.32 -18.99 5.82
N ILE A 182 7.97 -18.13 6.59
CA ILE A 182 7.32 -17.42 7.70
C ILE A 182 6.22 -16.51 7.17
N THR A 183 6.45 -15.81 6.07
CA THR A 183 5.41 -14.97 5.44
C THR A 183 4.25 -15.84 4.92
N ALA A 184 4.56 -16.95 4.23
CA ALA A 184 3.55 -17.89 3.74
C ALA A 184 2.69 -18.49 4.84
N LEU A 185 3.25 -18.79 6.02
CA LEU A 185 2.52 -19.31 7.17
C LEU A 185 1.74 -18.22 7.93
N ALA A 186 2.30 -17.01 8.03
CA ALA A 186 1.65 -15.90 8.73
C ALA A 186 0.33 -15.48 8.06
N VAL A 187 0.25 -15.53 6.72
CA VAL A 187 -0.95 -15.12 5.99
C VAL A 187 -2.18 -15.96 6.38
N PRO A 188 -2.21 -17.28 6.20
CA PRO A 188 -3.36 -18.09 6.60
C PRO A 188 -3.61 -18.05 8.10
N LEU A 189 -2.56 -17.98 8.93
CA LEU A 189 -2.69 -17.90 10.39
C LEU A 189 -3.48 -16.65 10.82
N LEU A 190 -3.27 -15.51 10.15
CA LEU A 190 -3.95 -14.27 10.49
C LEU A 190 -5.30 -14.11 9.77
N VAL A 191 -5.46 -14.67 8.57
CA VAL A 191 -6.66 -14.47 7.74
C VAL A 191 -7.73 -15.53 7.97
N LEU A 192 -7.35 -16.83 8.08
CA LEU A 192 -8.32 -17.93 8.18
C LEU A 192 -9.23 -17.85 9.42
N PRO A 193 -8.78 -17.41 10.60
CA PRO A 193 -9.68 -17.29 11.76
C PRO A 193 -10.90 -16.42 11.46
N PHE A 194 -10.73 -15.31 10.75
CA PHE A 194 -11.86 -14.49 10.32
C PHE A 194 -12.79 -15.25 9.38
N ALA A 195 -12.24 -15.85 8.32
CA ALA A 195 -13.03 -16.57 7.33
C ALA A 195 -13.77 -17.79 7.89
N LEU A 196 -13.21 -18.49 8.89
CA LEU A 196 -13.79 -19.69 9.46
C LEU A 196 -14.77 -19.41 10.60
N LEU A 197 -14.47 -18.42 11.46
CA LEU A 197 -15.23 -18.17 12.69
C LEU A 197 -16.34 -17.13 12.52
N VAL A 198 -16.22 -16.21 11.54
CA VAL A 198 -17.22 -15.16 11.33
C VAL A 198 -18.26 -15.65 10.30
N PRO A 199 -19.51 -15.93 10.67
CA PRO A 199 -20.54 -16.35 9.73
C PRO A 199 -20.80 -15.27 8.66
N ASP A 200 -20.93 -15.69 7.41
CA ASP A 200 -21.28 -14.81 6.29
C ASP A 200 -22.71 -15.12 5.86
N HIS A 201 -23.66 -14.37 6.41
CA HIS A 201 -25.06 -14.51 6.01
C HIS A 201 -25.28 -13.70 4.75
N SER A 202 -25.38 -14.40 3.62
CA SER A 202 -25.76 -13.79 2.35
C SER A 202 -27.23 -13.38 2.39
N GLU A 203 -27.52 -12.14 2.69
CA GLU A 203 -28.79 -11.56 2.27
C GLU A 203 -28.76 -11.43 0.74
N ALA A 204 -29.67 -12.16 0.10
CA ALA A 204 -29.83 -12.15 -1.33
C ALA A 204 -30.30 -10.75 -1.80
N GLY A 205 -29.46 -10.10 -2.58
CA GLY A 205 -29.95 -9.22 -3.63
C GLY A 205 -30.32 -7.79 -3.29
N LEU A 206 -29.35 -6.96 -2.92
CA LEU A 206 -29.44 -5.59 -3.39
C LEU A 206 -28.70 -5.53 -4.75
N PRO A 207 -29.36 -5.07 -5.84
CA PRO A 207 -28.67 -4.82 -7.08
C PRO A 207 -27.56 -3.81 -6.79
N ALA A 208 -26.31 -4.19 -7.05
CA ALA A 208 -25.19 -3.26 -7.00
C ALA A 208 -25.54 -2.11 -7.97
N THR A 209 -25.89 -0.96 -7.45
CA THR A 209 -25.96 0.26 -8.24
C THR A 209 -24.54 0.49 -8.75
N ARG A 210 -24.31 0.12 -10.02
CA ARG A 210 -23.01 0.32 -10.67
C ARG A 210 -22.74 1.82 -10.61
N PRO A 211 -21.73 2.28 -9.84
CA PRO A 211 -21.38 3.69 -9.85
C PRO A 211 -21.00 4.02 -11.29
N ARG A 212 -21.65 5.02 -11.89
CA ARG A 212 -21.27 5.51 -13.21
C ARG A 212 -19.90 6.17 -13.04
N PHE A 213 -18.86 5.46 -13.46
CA PHE A 213 -17.51 6.00 -13.48
C PHE A 213 -17.49 7.22 -14.43
N SER A 214 -17.02 8.35 -13.93
CA SER A 214 -16.89 9.57 -14.72
C SER A 214 -15.66 10.34 -14.26
N LEU A 215 -14.78 10.65 -15.19
CA LEU A 215 -13.61 11.51 -14.97
C LEU A 215 -13.96 13.00 -14.97
N GLY A 216 -15.24 13.36 -15.14
CA GLY A 216 -15.70 14.76 -15.16
C GLY A 216 -15.30 15.57 -13.93
N VAL A 217 -15.11 14.94 -12.78
CA VAL A 217 -14.63 15.61 -11.56
C VAL A 217 -13.22 16.22 -11.71
N LEU A 218 -12.39 15.72 -12.63
CA LEU A 218 -11.06 16.27 -12.93
C LEU A 218 -11.13 17.64 -13.62
N THR A 219 -12.29 18.10 -14.09
CA THR A 219 -12.47 19.48 -14.58
C THR A 219 -12.45 20.50 -13.44
N ASP A 220 -12.83 20.07 -12.21
CA ASP A 220 -12.67 20.92 -11.04
C ASP A 220 -11.20 21.14 -10.71
N ARG A 221 -10.81 22.42 -10.61
CA ARG A 221 -9.41 22.81 -10.44
C ARG A 221 -8.80 22.29 -9.15
N ASP A 222 -9.53 22.41 -8.04
CA ASP A 222 -9.01 22.08 -6.73
C ASP A 222 -8.91 20.56 -6.55
N PHE A 223 -9.90 19.82 -7.05
CA PHE A 223 -9.86 18.37 -7.10
C PHE A 223 -8.70 17.86 -7.96
N ARG A 224 -8.50 18.45 -9.15
CA ARG A 224 -7.38 18.09 -10.05
C ARG A 224 -6.02 18.34 -9.41
N LEU A 225 -5.84 19.46 -8.69
CA LEU A 225 -4.60 19.75 -7.98
C LEU A 225 -4.34 18.76 -6.84
N ALA A 226 -5.36 18.41 -6.05
CA ALA A 226 -5.26 17.40 -5.01
C ALA A 226 -4.94 16.02 -5.61
N PHE A 227 -5.62 15.65 -6.70
CA PHE A 227 -5.35 14.39 -7.42
C PHE A 227 -3.91 14.34 -7.94
N THR A 228 -3.44 15.40 -8.60
CA THR A 228 -2.07 15.48 -9.14
C THR A 228 -1.03 15.42 -8.03
N SER A 229 -1.22 16.19 -6.94
CA SER A 229 -0.35 16.14 -5.78
C SER A 229 -0.23 14.71 -5.23
N ARG A 230 -1.38 14.07 -4.97
CA ARG A 230 -1.44 12.71 -4.43
C ARG A 230 -0.77 11.69 -5.35
N LEU A 231 -1.02 11.80 -6.65
CA LEU A 231 -0.41 10.92 -7.66
C LEU A 231 1.11 11.05 -7.66
N LEU A 232 1.65 12.27 -7.68
CA LEU A 232 3.10 12.51 -7.71
C LEU A 232 3.78 12.06 -6.41
N VAL A 233 3.19 12.38 -5.26
CA VAL A 233 3.72 11.94 -3.97
C VAL A 233 3.69 10.41 -3.87
N GLN A 234 2.63 9.76 -4.35
CA GLN A 234 2.53 8.31 -4.33
C GLN A 234 3.56 7.63 -5.25
N VAL A 235 3.90 8.24 -6.41
CA VAL A 235 5.03 7.80 -7.25
C VAL A 235 6.33 7.87 -6.46
N SER A 236 6.58 8.98 -5.76
CA SER A 236 7.77 9.14 -4.91
C SER A 236 7.87 8.06 -3.84
N ILE A 237 6.77 7.79 -3.12
CA ILE A 237 6.73 6.73 -2.09
C ILE A 237 7.09 5.38 -2.70
N THR A 238 6.47 5.04 -3.82
CA THR A 238 6.67 3.74 -4.47
C THR A 238 8.11 3.59 -4.97
N LEU A 239 8.69 4.61 -5.59
CA LEU A 239 10.09 4.60 -6.04
C LEU A 239 11.05 4.43 -4.85
N ASN A 240 10.84 5.20 -3.77
CA ASN A 240 11.70 5.15 -2.59
C ASN A 240 11.72 3.73 -1.99
N VAL A 241 10.56 3.13 -1.77
CA VAL A 241 10.46 1.83 -1.10
C VAL A 241 10.91 0.68 -1.99
N LEU A 242 10.55 0.70 -3.29
CA LEU A 242 10.82 -0.39 -4.23
C LEU A 242 12.33 -0.62 -4.45
N TYR A 243 13.10 0.47 -4.53
CA TYR A 243 14.53 0.38 -4.85
C TYR A 243 15.44 0.53 -3.62
N LEU A 244 14.88 0.69 -2.41
CA LEU A 244 15.65 0.97 -1.20
C LEU A 244 16.64 -0.14 -0.87
N LEU A 245 16.24 -1.41 -0.99
CA LEU A 245 17.13 -2.53 -0.69
C LEU A 245 18.34 -2.53 -1.64
N PHE A 246 18.11 -2.36 -2.93
CA PHE A 246 19.18 -2.31 -3.92
C PHE A 246 20.09 -1.10 -3.74
N TYR A 247 19.52 0.05 -3.35
CA TYR A 247 20.34 1.21 -2.99
C TYR A 247 21.26 0.91 -1.82
N LEU A 248 20.80 0.18 -0.80
CA LEU A 248 21.62 -0.21 0.34
C LEU A 248 22.71 -1.24 -0.03
N GLN A 249 22.45 -2.08 -1.03
CA GLN A 249 23.43 -3.06 -1.51
C GLN A 249 24.50 -2.44 -2.40
N ASP A 250 24.11 -1.56 -3.32
CA ASP A 250 24.97 -1.16 -4.43
C ASP A 250 25.52 0.27 -4.29
N VAL A 251 24.89 1.13 -3.48
CA VAL A 251 25.25 2.57 -3.38
C VAL A 251 25.68 2.97 -1.99
N ALA A 252 24.96 2.50 -0.95
CA ALA A 252 25.20 2.93 0.42
C ALA A 252 26.47 2.31 1.01
N THR A 253 27.25 3.12 1.71
CA THR A 253 28.38 2.63 2.51
C THR A 253 27.88 2.33 3.92
N LEU A 254 27.73 1.04 4.24
CA LEU A 254 27.24 0.57 5.54
C LEU A 254 28.35 0.53 6.60
N PRO A 255 28.00 0.53 7.91
CA PRO A 255 28.97 0.54 8.98
C PRO A 255 29.70 -0.81 9.06
N SER A 256 30.97 -0.86 8.71
CA SER A 256 31.82 -2.06 8.71
C SER A 256 31.99 -2.68 10.10
N ALA A 257 31.95 -1.87 11.14
CA ALA A 257 32.19 -2.32 12.52
C ALA A 257 31.05 -3.16 13.12
N SER A 258 29.84 -3.10 12.56
CA SER A 258 28.66 -3.80 13.09
C SER A 258 28.34 -5.10 12.37
N GLY A 259 29.07 -5.47 11.30
CA GLY A 259 28.71 -6.61 10.44
C GLY A 259 27.32 -6.48 9.80
N ALA A 260 26.80 -5.26 9.66
CA ALA A 260 25.47 -5.01 9.14
C ALA A 260 25.36 -5.39 7.66
N THR A 261 24.37 -6.23 7.33
CA THR A 261 24.00 -6.52 5.93
C THR A 261 23.03 -5.46 5.40
N ALA A 262 22.86 -5.41 4.09
CA ALA A 262 21.89 -4.50 3.47
C ALA A 262 20.45 -4.76 3.96
N GLU A 263 20.10 -6.02 4.24
CA GLU A 263 18.78 -6.40 4.77
C GLU A 263 18.56 -5.87 6.19
N THR A 264 19.59 -6.01 7.07
CA THR A 264 19.50 -5.46 8.43
C THR A 264 19.43 -3.95 8.40
N ALA A 265 20.21 -3.29 7.54
CA ALA A 265 20.13 -1.84 7.33
C ALA A 265 18.75 -1.43 6.80
N PHE A 266 18.19 -2.17 5.82
CA PHE A 266 16.83 -1.98 5.33
C PHE A 266 15.81 -2.06 6.48
N GLY A 267 15.93 -3.07 7.34
CA GLY A 267 15.09 -3.22 8.53
C GLY A 267 15.17 -2.01 9.47
N TRP A 268 16.37 -1.50 9.74
CA TRP A 268 16.56 -0.31 10.57
C TRP A 268 15.94 0.95 9.95
N LEU A 269 16.16 1.16 8.65
CA LEU A 269 15.60 2.30 7.91
C LEU A 269 14.06 2.26 7.90
N MET A 270 13.49 1.10 7.57
CA MET A 270 12.04 0.93 7.52
C MET A 270 11.41 1.10 8.91
N THR A 271 12.02 0.54 9.95
CA THR A 271 11.53 0.68 11.33
C THR A 271 11.56 2.14 11.77
N ALA A 272 12.71 2.81 11.63
CA ALA A 272 12.87 4.20 12.03
C ALA A 272 11.96 5.14 11.25
N GLY A 273 11.84 4.95 9.92
CA GLY A 273 10.93 5.72 9.08
C GLY A 273 9.46 5.51 9.46
N THR A 274 9.05 4.27 9.71
CA THR A 274 7.67 3.94 10.14
C THR A 274 7.34 4.55 11.49
N LEU A 275 8.23 4.44 12.48
CA LEU A 275 8.01 5.03 13.80
C LEU A 275 7.96 6.56 13.72
N GLY A 276 8.89 7.18 12.98
CA GLY A 276 8.84 8.61 12.70
C GLY A 276 7.52 9.03 12.04
N GLY A 277 7.07 8.26 11.04
CA GLY A 277 5.80 8.48 10.37
C GLY A 277 4.58 8.36 11.28
N LEU A 278 4.52 7.36 12.15
CA LEU A 278 3.43 7.21 13.13
C LEU A 278 3.38 8.38 14.11
N ILE A 279 4.52 8.76 14.69
CA ILE A 279 4.60 9.86 15.66
C ILE A 279 4.19 11.17 15.01
N PHE A 280 4.78 11.53 13.86
CA PHE A 280 4.51 12.79 13.20
C PHE A 280 3.18 12.81 12.44
N GLY A 281 2.66 11.66 12.04
CA GLY A 281 1.29 11.53 11.56
C GLY A 281 0.27 11.87 12.63
N PHE A 282 0.46 11.36 13.86
CA PHE A 282 -0.39 11.70 15.01
C PHE A 282 -0.31 13.20 15.37
N ILE A 283 0.91 13.74 15.47
CA ILE A 283 1.14 15.18 15.71
C ILE A 283 0.51 16.02 14.59
N GLY A 284 0.72 15.62 13.34
CA GLY A 284 0.17 16.30 12.16
C GLY A 284 -1.35 16.32 12.14
N GLY A 285 -2.00 15.24 12.53
CA GLY A 285 -3.46 15.16 12.67
C GLY A 285 -3.97 16.20 13.69
N ILE A 286 -3.39 16.22 14.89
CA ILE A 286 -3.77 17.20 15.95
C ILE A 286 -3.51 18.63 15.46
N LEU A 287 -2.36 18.88 14.84
CA LEU A 287 -2.00 20.21 14.37
C LEU A 287 -2.92 20.68 13.23
N SER A 288 -3.28 19.76 12.33
CA SER A 288 -4.24 20.00 11.25
C SER A 288 -5.60 20.43 11.76
N ASP A 289 -6.12 19.72 12.76
CA ASP A 289 -7.44 20.03 13.35
C ASP A 289 -7.45 21.36 14.11
N ARG A 290 -6.34 21.67 14.82
CA ARG A 290 -6.22 22.92 15.59
C ARG A 290 -5.98 24.15 14.70
N THR A 291 -5.12 24.03 13.71
CA THR A 291 -4.71 25.19 12.89
C THR A 291 -5.57 25.39 11.66
N ARG A 292 -6.23 24.33 11.18
CA ARG A 292 -6.97 24.27 9.91
C ARG A 292 -6.13 24.69 8.68
N ARG A 293 -4.79 24.62 8.78
CA ARG A 293 -3.85 24.95 7.71
C ARG A 293 -3.40 23.68 6.95
N ARG A 294 -4.38 22.94 6.42
CA ARG A 294 -4.14 21.63 5.83
C ARG A 294 -3.18 21.66 4.65
N ARG A 295 -3.29 22.66 3.77
CA ARG A 295 -2.39 22.80 2.62
C ARG A 295 -0.92 22.93 3.02
N VAL A 296 -0.64 23.76 4.04
CA VAL A 296 0.74 23.97 4.51
C VAL A 296 1.31 22.69 5.11
N LEU A 297 0.53 21.94 5.87
CA LEU A 297 0.97 20.69 6.48
C LEU A 297 1.22 19.59 5.44
N VAL A 298 0.33 19.45 4.44
CA VAL A 298 0.52 18.51 3.33
C VAL A 298 1.76 18.89 2.52
N MET A 299 1.94 20.18 2.20
CA MET A 299 3.14 20.69 1.54
C MET A 299 4.40 20.39 2.36
N SER A 300 4.39 20.69 3.67
CA SER A 300 5.54 20.42 4.55
C SER A 300 5.90 18.94 4.57
N GLY A 301 4.90 18.04 4.64
CA GLY A 301 5.10 16.60 4.56
C GLY A 301 5.78 16.19 3.24
N GLY A 302 5.27 16.66 2.09
CA GLY A 302 5.87 16.38 0.80
C GLY A 302 7.27 16.97 0.61
N VAL A 303 7.54 18.16 1.16
CA VAL A 303 8.88 18.76 1.16
C VAL A 303 9.85 17.94 2.01
N LEU A 304 9.44 17.49 3.20
CA LEU A 304 10.26 16.59 4.03
C LEU A 304 10.57 15.28 3.30
N MET A 305 9.60 14.71 2.58
CA MET A 305 9.85 13.52 1.75
C MET A 305 10.85 13.82 0.64
N ALA A 306 10.75 14.97 -0.02
CA ALA A 306 11.71 15.39 -1.05
C ALA A 306 13.12 15.57 -0.46
N VAL A 307 13.23 16.18 0.71
CA VAL A 307 14.51 16.32 1.44
C VAL A 307 15.07 14.95 1.80
N GLY A 308 14.25 14.05 2.36
CA GLY A 308 14.67 12.68 2.69
C GLY A 308 15.18 11.92 1.46
N ALA A 309 14.44 11.92 0.36
CA ALA A 309 14.89 11.30 -0.89
C ALA A 309 16.16 11.97 -1.47
N GLY A 310 16.29 13.29 -1.37
CA GLY A 310 17.48 14.03 -1.77
C GLY A 310 18.71 13.72 -0.91
N LEU A 311 18.53 13.51 0.39
CA LEU A 311 19.60 13.08 1.30
C LEU A 311 20.14 11.68 0.95
N MET A 312 19.30 10.75 0.45
CA MET A 312 19.78 9.47 -0.09
C MET A 312 20.80 9.67 -1.21
N VAL A 313 20.62 10.69 -2.05
CA VAL A 313 21.55 11.02 -3.12
C VAL A 313 22.82 11.68 -2.59
N ALA A 314 22.66 12.65 -1.68
CA ALA A 314 23.72 13.51 -1.21
C ALA A 314 24.61 12.85 -0.14
N GLN A 315 24.08 11.93 0.67
CA GLN A 315 24.74 11.33 1.83
C GLN A 315 24.64 9.79 1.82
N PRO A 316 25.34 9.10 0.89
CA PRO A 316 25.26 7.64 0.78
C PRO A 316 26.05 6.92 1.90
N VAL A 317 26.86 7.64 2.68
CA VAL A 317 27.67 7.08 3.76
C VAL A 317 26.85 7.04 5.06
N TRP A 318 26.89 5.92 5.76
CA TRP A 318 26.23 5.76 7.06
C TRP A 318 26.70 6.85 8.07
N PRO A 319 25.79 7.49 8.87
CA PRO A 319 24.35 7.21 8.99
C PRO A 319 23.43 7.99 8.04
N GLY A 320 23.97 8.56 6.95
CA GLY A 320 23.21 9.37 6.00
C GLY A 320 21.92 8.71 5.52
N PRO A 321 21.92 7.44 5.02
CA PRO A 321 20.70 6.77 4.58
C PRO A 321 19.67 6.59 5.71
N LEU A 322 20.11 6.34 6.96
CA LEU A 322 19.19 6.23 8.10
C LEU A 322 18.50 7.57 8.39
N LEU A 323 19.26 8.66 8.43
CA LEU A 323 18.71 10.01 8.64
C LEU A 323 17.77 10.40 7.50
N ALA A 324 18.15 10.11 6.27
CA ALA A 324 17.33 10.32 5.07
C ALA A 324 15.97 9.63 5.18
N GLN A 325 15.96 8.35 5.58
CA GLN A 325 14.74 7.57 5.71
C GLN A 325 13.87 8.00 6.90
N ILE A 326 14.49 8.46 8.01
CA ILE A 326 13.74 9.08 9.11
C ILE A 326 13.02 10.35 8.64
N VAL A 327 13.71 11.24 7.93
CA VAL A 327 13.13 12.48 7.41
C VAL A 327 12.03 12.18 6.41
N PHE A 328 12.25 11.20 5.51
CA PHE A 328 11.24 10.75 4.56
C PHE A 328 9.99 10.20 5.28
N GLY A 329 10.19 9.35 6.30
CA GLY A 329 9.11 8.75 7.09
C GLY A 329 8.30 9.79 7.88
N ILE A 330 8.96 10.77 8.50
CA ILE A 330 8.30 11.91 9.14
C ILE A 330 7.41 12.66 8.15
N GLY A 331 7.97 12.97 6.96
CA GLY A 331 7.23 13.61 5.88
C GLY A 331 6.02 12.80 5.42
N LEU A 332 6.20 11.48 5.26
CA LEU A 332 5.15 10.54 4.86
C LEU A 332 4.00 10.50 5.89
N GLY A 333 4.32 10.42 7.18
CA GLY A 333 3.31 10.39 8.24
C GLY A 333 2.49 11.68 8.29
N LEU A 334 3.17 12.83 8.26
CA LEU A 334 2.53 14.14 8.24
C LEU A 334 1.65 14.30 6.99
N TYR A 335 2.16 13.94 5.81
CA TYR A 335 1.44 13.99 4.54
C TYR A 335 0.19 13.10 4.59
N SER A 336 0.34 11.80 4.86
CA SER A 336 -0.72 10.81 4.74
C SER A 336 -1.91 11.09 5.64
N THR A 337 -1.67 11.54 6.88
CA THR A 337 -2.73 11.84 7.84
C THR A 337 -3.55 13.07 7.42
N VAL A 338 -2.88 14.13 6.96
CA VAL A 338 -3.55 15.39 6.63
C VAL A 338 -4.17 15.34 5.23
N ASP A 339 -3.57 14.59 4.29
CA ASP A 339 -4.09 14.42 2.92
C ASP A 339 -5.49 13.81 2.89
N ILE A 340 -5.79 12.84 3.76
CA ILE A 340 -7.14 12.24 3.87
C ILE A 340 -8.17 13.33 4.19
N ALA A 341 -7.85 14.20 5.14
CA ALA A 341 -8.74 15.30 5.54
C ALA A 341 -8.86 16.39 4.46
N LEU A 342 -7.76 16.67 3.74
CA LEU A 342 -7.74 17.61 2.62
C LEU A 342 -8.61 17.10 1.47
N VAL A 343 -8.48 15.83 1.09
CA VAL A 343 -9.30 15.21 0.04
C VAL A 343 -10.79 15.30 0.36
N ALA A 344 -11.18 15.06 1.61
CA ALA A 344 -12.58 15.16 2.02
C ALA A 344 -13.16 16.58 1.86
N GLU A 345 -12.34 17.63 2.00
CA GLU A 345 -12.75 19.03 1.82
C GLU A 345 -12.76 19.51 0.36
N VAL A 346 -11.96 18.88 -0.50
CA VAL A 346 -11.85 19.26 -1.92
C VAL A 346 -12.98 18.66 -2.77
N LEU A 347 -13.72 17.66 -2.27
CA LEU A 347 -14.83 17.04 -2.99
C LEU A 347 -15.86 18.10 -3.44
N PRO A 348 -16.16 18.20 -4.76
CA PRO A 348 -17.06 19.25 -5.28
C PRO A 348 -18.50 19.07 -4.82
N ASP A 349 -18.99 17.83 -4.72
CA ASP A 349 -20.38 17.52 -4.34
C ASP A 349 -20.43 16.29 -3.44
N ARG A 350 -21.07 16.46 -2.29
CA ARG A 350 -21.27 15.37 -1.32
C ARG A 350 -22.18 14.27 -1.84
N SER A 351 -23.10 14.58 -2.76
CA SER A 351 -23.99 13.59 -3.36
C SER A 351 -23.27 12.60 -4.29
N SER A 352 -22.13 12.99 -4.85
CA SER A 352 -21.27 12.19 -5.72
C SER A 352 -19.98 11.71 -5.05
N ALA A 353 -19.83 11.91 -3.74
CA ALA A 353 -18.60 11.66 -2.99
C ALA A 353 -18.01 10.26 -3.22
N GLY A 354 -18.84 9.21 -3.27
CA GLY A 354 -18.38 7.84 -3.52
C GLY A 354 -17.72 7.67 -4.88
N ARG A 355 -18.29 8.28 -5.93
CA ARG A 355 -17.72 8.27 -7.29
C ARG A 355 -16.39 9.03 -7.33
N ASP A 356 -16.39 10.21 -6.75
CA ASP A 356 -15.27 11.13 -6.81
C ASP A 356 -14.07 10.62 -5.97
N LEU A 357 -14.33 9.97 -4.82
CA LEU A 357 -13.33 9.23 -4.07
C LEU A 357 -12.79 8.02 -4.85
N GLY A 358 -13.63 7.35 -5.65
CA GLY A 358 -13.19 6.30 -6.58
C GLY A 358 -12.18 6.82 -7.60
N VAL A 359 -12.40 8.01 -8.18
CA VAL A 359 -11.42 8.68 -9.05
C VAL A 359 -10.17 9.04 -8.27
N MET A 360 -10.30 9.61 -7.05
CA MET A 360 -9.16 9.95 -6.21
C MET A 360 -8.30 8.73 -5.84
N ASN A 361 -8.88 7.55 -5.75
CA ASN A 361 -8.15 6.30 -5.50
C ASN A 361 -7.23 5.90 -6.66
N LEU A 362 -7.52 6.34 -7.89
CA LEU A 362 -6.59 6.15 -9.02
C LEU A 362 -5.24 6.83 -8.77
N ALA A 363 -5.20 7.92 -8.01
CA ALA A 363 -3.96 8.57 -7.62
C ALA A 363 -3.07 7.71 -6.70
N ILE A 364 -3.60 6.61 -6.14
CA ILE A 364 -2.84 5.62 -5.37
C ILE A 364 -2.51 4.39 -6.24
N THR A 365 -3.45 3.95 -7.09
CA THR A 365 -3.30 2.70 -7.84
C THR A 365 -2.46 2.87 -9.11
N VAL A 366 -2.61 3.99 -9.82
CA VAL A 366 -1.81 4.30 -11.02
C VAL A 366 -0.30 4.33 -10.73
N PRO A 367 0.18 4.94 -9.64
CA PRO A 367 1.59 4.91 -9.27
C PRO A 367 2.18 3.51 -9.07
N GLN A 368 1.39 2.51 -8.73
CA GLN A 368 1.87 1.13 -8.59
C GLN A 368 2.37 0.55 -9.93
N ILE A 369 1.81 1.04 -11.05
CA ILE A 369 2.28 0.70 -12.40
C ILE A 369 3.31 1.72 -12.88
N ALA A 370 3.03 3.02 -12.68
CA ALA A 370 3.85 4.10 -13.21
C ALA A 370 5.24 4.16 -12.56
N ALA A 371 5.36 3.95 -11.25
CA ALA A 371 6.65 4.05 -10.56
C ALA A 371 7.66 2.98 -11.01
N PRO A 372 7.34 1.68 -11.13
CA PRO A 372 8.26 0.71 -11.71
C PRO A 372 8.67 1.02 -13.15
N LEU A 373 7.72 1.56 -13.98
CA LEU A 373 8.03 2.00 -15.35
C LEU A 373 8.99 3.20 -15.37
N ILE A 374 8.73 4.19 -14.52
CA ILE A 374 9.61 5.35 -14.37
C ILE A 374 10.99 4.90 -13.87
N GLY A 375 11.03 4.04 -12.85
CA GLY A 375 12.28 3.49 -12.33
C GLY A 375 13.06 2.73 -13.38
N LEU A 376 12.40 1.87 -14.16
CA LEU A 376 13.02 1.16 -15.29
C LEU A 376 13.58 2.16 -16.33
N GLY A 377 12.80 3.17 -16.72
CA GLY A 377 13.24 4.20 -17.64
C GLY A 377 14.46 4.97 -17.14
N VAL A 378 14.49 5.32 -15.85
CA VAL A 378 15.64 5.98 -15.21
C VAL A 378 16.87 5.08 -15.21
N LEU A 379 16.73 3.81 -14.81
CA LEU A 379 17.86 2.87 -14.82
C LEU A 379 18.44 2.68 -16.22
N LEU A 380 17.59 2.55 -17.24
CA LEU A 380 18.06 2.41 -18.63
C LEU A 380 18.73 3.69 -19.15
N ALA A 381 18.20 4.88 -18.79
CA ALA A 381 18.74 6.17 -19.23
C ALA A 381 20.07 6.53 -18.57
N PHE A 382 20.27 6.11 -17.32
CA PHE A 382 21.45 6.48 -16.50
C PHE A 382 22.37 5.29 -16.19
N GLY A 383 22.41 4.28 -17.06
CA GLY A 383 23.37 3.18 -16.95
C GLY A 383 23.23 2.29 -15.70
N GLY A 384 22.03 2.18 -15.14
CA GLY A 384 21.75 1.35 -13.96
C GLY A 384 21.99 2.06 -12.61
N GLU A 385 22.37 3.33 -12.60
CA GLU A 385 22.66 4.06 -11.36
C GLU A 385 21.41 4.36 -10.54
N LEU A 386 21.26 3.69 -9.40
CA LEU A 386 20.12 3.82 -8.49
C LEU A 386 19.98 5.20 -7.84
N ARG A 387 21.04 5.99 -7.73
CA ARG A 387 20.96 7.37 -7.22
C ARG A 387 19.94 8.23 -7.96
N TRP A 388 19.83 8.08 -9.28
CA TRP A 388 18.90 8.84 -10.08
C TRP A 388 17.44 8.49 -9.81
N VAL A 389 17.15 7.26 -9.38
CA VAL A 389 15.80 6.87 -8.95
C VAL A 389 15.38 7.67 -7.72
N PHE A 390 16.28 7.84 -6.73
CA PHE A 390 16.01 8.66 -5.55
C PHE A 390 15.97 10.16 -5.88
N ALA A 391 16.79 10.65 -6.81
CA ALA A 391 16.72 12.03 -7.29
C ALA A 391 15.35 12.33 -7.95
N ILE A 392 14.88 11.44 -8.80
CA ILE A 392 13.55 11.54 -9.42
C ILE A 392 12.43 11.43 -8.38
N SER A 393 12.56 10.53 -7.41
CA SER A 393 11.62 10.43 -6.27
C SER A 393 11.54 11.77 -5.52
N ALA A 394 12.68 12.41 -5.23
CA ALA A 394 12.71 13.74 -4.61
C ALA A 394 11.98 14.80 -5.43
N VAL A 395 12.18 14.82 -6.75
CA VAL A 395 11.48 15.75 -7.67
C VAL A 395 9.97 15.51 -7.63
N PHE A 396 9.50 14.26 -7.71
CA PHE A 396 8.08 13.94 -7.65
C PHE A 396 7.44 14.36 -6.33
N ALA A 397 8.09 14.11 -5.19
CA ALA A 397 7.62 14.54 -3.87
C ALA A 397 7.54 16.08 -3.80
N PHE A 398 8.55 16.80 -4.29
CA PHE A 398 8.61 18.25 -4.27
C PHE A 398 7.54 18.90 -5.15
N VAL A 399 7.41 18.44 -6.40
CA VAL A 399 6.39 18.96 -7.33
C VAL A 399 4.98 18.66 -6.80
N GLY A 400 4.76 17.44 -6.26
CA GLY A 400 3.51 17.09 -5.61
C GLY A 400 3.20 17.98 -4.39
N ALA A 401 4.20 18.31 -3.57
CA ALA A 401 4.07 19.22 -2.45
C ALA A 401 3.66 20.64 -2.87
N ILE A 402 4.26 21.16 -3.92
CA ILE A 402 3.93 22.52 -4.44
C ILE A 402 2.54 22.55 -5.06
N ALA A 403 2.10 21.48 -5.73
CA ALA A 403 0.79 21.44 -6.38
C ALA A 403 -0.36 21.71 -5.40
N VAL A 404 -0.24 21.28 -4.14
CA VAL A 404 -1.25 21.50 -3.08
C VAL A 404 -1.47 23.00 -2.80
N MET A 405 -0.44 23.82 -2.92
CA MET A 405 -0.56 25.27 -2.65
C MET A 405 -1.46 25.99 -3.63
N GLY A 406 -1.71 25.42 -4.79
CA GLY A 406 -2.65 25.94 -5.78
C GLY A 406 -4.13 25.74 -5.43
N ILE A 407 -4.46 24.92 -4.45
CA ILE A 407 -5.84 24.66 -3.99
C ILE A 407 -6.38 25.91 -3.29
N ARG A 408 -7.61 26.32 -3.60
CA ARG A 408 -8.21 27.56 -3.07
C ARG A 408 -9.30 27.31 -2.03
N ARG A 409 -10.04 26.22 -2.12
CA ARG A 409 -11.16 25.87 -1.21
C ARG A 409 -10.71 25.50 0.21
N VAL A 410 -9.48 25.02 0.36
CA VAL A 410 -8.92 24.57 1.63
C VAL A 410 -7.84 25.54 2.10
N ARG A 411 -7.72 25.77 3.40
CA ARG A 411 -6.65 26.62 3.98
C ARG A 411 -5.45 25.83 4.46
#